data_857675ccca696dbba856ff1b930e9449
#
_entry.id   857675ccca696dbba856ff1b930e9449
#
_cell.length_a   1.000
_cell.length_b   1.000
_cell.length_c   1.000
_cell.angle_alpha   90.00
_cell.angle_beta   90.00
_cell.angle_gamma   90.00
#
_symmetry.space_group_name_H-M   'P 1'
#
loop_
_entity.id
_entity.type
_entity.pdbx_description
1 polymer ?
#
loop_
_entity_poly.entity_id
_entity_poly.type
_entity_poly.pdbx_seq_one_letter_code
_entity_poly.pdbx_strand_id
1 'polypeptide(L)'
;MPNLTANGISLAYEDHGDPSAPPILMIMGLGGQLSLWPDKLVADFVAGGYRVITFDNRDIGLSHQHTDERTPKIVPQIILRRFGIKLKTPYTLRDMADDTIGLIDALKLDHVHIVGISMGGMIGQHVCALVPDKVRSFTGIMTTTGNPKLPRPDSHVMKAMIKRGTPPTGREAIIDASVDMFAIIGTPGEDHHTNGMRERIARSYDRNHSPASTARQMAAIASAGDFRDFTRRITAPTLVLHGSADPLVPIEGGQDIASIVPGARMETIEGMGHDVSDRFMPELTAHMLEHFNAHS
;
A
#
# COMPACT_ATOMS: atom_id res chain seq x y z
N MET A 1 -10.03 -19.33 -1.24
CA MET A 1 -10.06 -17.88 -1.35
C MET A 1 -10.88 -17.52 -2.57
N PRO A 2 -11.86 -16.64 -2.45
CA PRO A 2 -12.67 -16.23 -3.59
C PRO A 2 -11.85 -15.34 -4.53
N ASN A 3 -12.16 -15.45 -5.82
CA ASN A 3 -11.67 -14.58 -6.88
C ASN A 3 -12.87 -13.96 -7.59
N LEU A 4 -12.71 -12.72 -8.04
CA LEU A 4 -13.69 -12.08 -8.90
C LEU A 4 -13.01 -11.37 -10.07
N THR A 5 -13.77 -11.12 -11.13
CA THR A 5 -13.28 -10.34 -12.26
C THR A 5 -13.56 -8.85 -12.02
N ALA A 6 -12.51 -8.04 -11.99
CA ALA A 6 -12.57 -6.60 -11.88
C ALA A 6 -11.67 -5.98 -12.95
N ASN A 7 -12.13 -4.95 -13.66
CA ASN A 7 -11.36 -4.29 -14.71
C ASN A 7 -10.71 -5.27 -15.73
N GLY A 8 -11.42 -6.38 -16.05
CA GLY A 8 -10.96 -7.39 -17.00
C GLY A 8 -9.89 -8.37 -16.48
N ILE A 9 -9.50 -8.30 -15.21
CA ILE A 9 -8.53 -9.21 -14.57
C ILE A 9 -9.15 -9.93 -13.38
N SER A 10 -8.57 -11.08 -13.00
CA SER A 10 -8.96 -11.80 -11.78
C SER A 10 -8.25 -11.20 -10.59
N LEU A 11 -8.99 -10.82 -9.54
CA LEU A 11 -8.48 -10.37 -8.25
C LEU A 11 -8.85 -11.35 -7.15
N ALA A 12 -7.86 -11.76 -6.36
CA ALA A 12 -8.06 -12.55 -5.15
C ALA A 12 -8.33 -11.63 -3.96
N TYR A 13 -9.35 -11.95 -3.17
CA TYR A 13 -9.74 -11.13 -2.03
C TYR A 13 -10.21 -11.97 -0.84
N GLU A 14 -10.27 -11.35 0.32
CA GLU A 14 -10.92 -11.86 1.53
C GLU A 14 -11.94 -10.84 2.01
N ASP A 15 -13.03 -11.36 2.62
CA ASP A 15 -14.19 -10.59 3.05
C ASP A 15 -14.54 -11.02 4.48
N HIS A 16 -14.40 -10.11 5.42
CA HIS A 16 -14.51 -10.39 6.85
C HIS A 16 -15.62 -9.54 7.47
N GLY A 17 -16.31 -10.12 8.46
CA GLY A 17 -17.38 -9.45 9.20
C GLY A 17 -18.76 -9.62 8.56
N ASP A 18 -19.71 -8.79 8.99
CA ASP A 18 -21.09 -8.81 8.49
C ASP A 18 -21.15 -8.16 7.09
N PRO A 19 -21.67 -8.86 6.06
CA PRO A 19 -21.82 -8.28 4.72
C PRO A 19 -22.69 -7.01 4.66
N SER A 20 -23.55 -6.78 5.65
CA SER A 20 -24.41 -5.59 5.74
C SER A 20 -23.75 -4.41 6.46
N ALA A 21 -22.60 -4.63 7.12
CA ALA A 21 -21.87 -3.58 7.83
C ALA A 21 -21.17 -2.61 6.86
N PRO A 22 -20.87 -1.37 7.30
CA PRO A 22 -20.12 -0.41 6.49
C PRO A 22 -18.79 -0.99 6.03
N PRO A 23 -18.47 -0.96 4.71
CA PRO A 23 -17.28 -1.61 4.19
C PRO A 23 -16.01 -0.76 4.33
N ILE A 24 -14.92 -1.42 4.72
CA ILE A 24 -13.54 -0.93 4.63
C ILE A 24 -12.83 -1.73 3.55
N LEU A 25 -12.25 -1.07 2.55
CA LEU A 25 -11.40 -1.67 1.54
C LEU A 25 -9.93 -1.33 1.81
N MET A 26 -9.10 -2.34 2.03
CA MET A 26 -7.71 -2.20 2.42
C MET A 26 -6.77 -2.50 1.26
N ILE A 27 -5.97 -1.51 0.84
CA ILE A 27 -5.07 -1.57 -0.31
C ILE A 27 -3.62 -1.69 0.19
N MET A 28 -3.00 -2.83 -0.09
CA MET A 28 -1.64 -3.14 0.37
C MET A 28 -0.56 -2.39 -0.43
N GLY A 29 0.62 -2.25 0.18
CA GLY A 29 1.80 -1.61 -0.40
C GLY A 29 2.53 -2.49 -1.42
N LEU A 30 3.68 -1.97 -1.90
CA LEU A 30 4.53 -2.60 -2.91
C LEU A 30 4.93 -4.03 -2.52
N GLY A 31 4.66 -4.98 -3.42
CA GLY A 31 5.05 -6.38 -3.25
C GLY A 31 4.28 -7.12 -2.16
N GLY A 32 3.42 -6.42 -1.42
CA GLY A 32 2.65 -6.99 -0.32
C GLY A 32 1.38 -7.67 -0.81
N GLN A 33 1.14 -8.88 -0.29
CA GLN A 33 -0.11 -9.61 -0.44
C GLN A 33 -1.09 -9.22 0.67
N LEU A 34 -2.37 -9.51 0.49
CA LEU A 34 -3.40 -9.28 1.51
C LEU A 34 -3.06 -9.92 2.87
N SER A 35 -2.30 -11.03 2.86
CA SER A 35 -1.84 -11.73 4.07
C SER A 35 -0.77 -10.98 4.88
N LEU A 36 -0.26 -9.84 4.40
CA LEU A 36 0.64 -8.97 5.16
C LEU A 36 -0.10 -8.01 6.10
N TRP A 37 -1.40 -7.78 5.90
CA TRP A 37 -2.18 -7.06 6.90
C TRP A 37 -2.14 -7.82 8.23
N PRO A 38 -1.88 -7.17 9.36
CA PRO A 38 -1.97 -7.82 10.67
C PRO A 38 -3.38 -8.38 10.91
N ASP A 39 -3.46 -9.67 11.25
CA ASP A 39 -4.75 -10.33 11.51
C ASP A 39 -5.54 -9.60 12.62
N LYS A 40 -4.83 -9.06 13.63
CA LYS A 40 -5.42 -8.28 14.70
C LYS A 40 -6.07 -6.98 14.19
N LEU A 41 -5.45 -6.27 13.25
CA LEU A 41 -6.02 -5.03 12.70
C LEU A 41 -7.34 -5.31 12.00
N VAL A 42 -7.39 -6.37 11.19
CA VAL A 42 -8.62 -6.80 10.53
C VAL A 42 -9.70 -7.19 11.55
N ALA A 43 -9.30 -7.96 12.58
CA ALA A 43 -10.21 -8.37 13.66
C ALA A 43 -10.75 -7.17 14.46
N ASP A 44 -9.91 -6.19 14.76
CA ASP A 44 -10.30 -4.98 15.49
C ASP A 44 -11.33 -4.15 14.70
N PHE A 45 -11.19 -4.03 13.37
CA PHE A 45 -12.18 -3.35 12.53
C PHE A 45 -13.50 -4.12 12.47
N VAL A 46 -13.45 -5.46 12.36
CA VAL A 46 -14.66 -6.30 12.41
C VAL A 46 -15.36 -6.16 13.77
N ALA A 47 -14.60 -6.18 14.87
CA ALA A 47 -15.14 -5.95 16.20
C ALA A 47 -15.70 -4.53 16.37
N GLY A 48 -15.17 -3.56 15.63
CA GLY A 48 -15.68 -2.19 15.55
C GLY A 48 -16.98 -2.04 14.73
N GLY A 49 -17.51 -3.15 14.19
CA GLY A 49 -18.77 -3.17 13.43
C GLY A 49 -18.62 -2.90 11.94
N TYR A 50 -17.43 -3.10 11.37
CA TYR A 50 -17.16 -2.91 9.95
C TYR A 50 -17.03 -4.23 9.18
N ARG A 51 -17.41 -4.22 7.91
CA ARG A 51 -17.05 -5.26 6.94
C ARG A 51 -15.68 -4.94 6.35
N VAL A 52 -14.72 -5.84 6.46
CA VAL A 52 -13.34 -5.59 6.01
C VAL A 52 -13.02 -6.43 4.78
N ILE A 53 -12.62 -5.75 3.70
CA ILE A 53 -12.24 -6.37 2.45
C ILE A 53 -10.76 -6.11 2.22
N THR A 54 -9.99 -7.20 2.11
CA THR A 54 -8.58 -7.17 1.72
C THR A 54 -8.40 -7.86 0.38
N PHE A 55 -7.47 -7.43 -0.44
CA PHE A 55 -7.22 -8.05 -1.74
C PHE A 55 -5.75 -8.00 -2.16
N ASP A 56 -5.37 -8.91 -3.02
CA ASP A 56 -4.07 -8.87 -3.68
C ASP A 56 -4.16 -7.91 -4.89
N ASN A 57 -3.33 -6.89 -4.89
CA ASN A 57 -3.18 -6.02 -6.06
C ASN A 57 -2.81 -6.84 -7.30
N ARG A 58 -3.07 -6.31 -8.53
CA ARG A 58 -2.57 -6.95 -9.76
C ARG A 58 -1.10 -7.33 -9.62
N ASP A 59 -0.74 -8.45 -10.20
CA ASP A 59 0.63 -8.96 -10.26
C ASP A 59 1.19 -9.51 -8.95
N ILE A 60 0.39 -9.52 -7.87
CA ILE A 60 0.81 -10.03 -6.54
C ILE A 60 -0.16 -11.11 -6.06
N GLY A 61 0.36 -12.01 -5.23
CA GLY A 61 -0.39 -13.07 -4.57
C GLY A 61 -1.10 -13.98 -5.57
N LEU A 62 -2.41 -14.15 -5.36
CA LEU A 62 -3.25 -15.00 -6.22
C LEU A 62 -4.07 -14.21 -7.24
N SER A 63 -3.87 -12.89 -7.32
CA SER A 63 -4.43 -12.06 -8.38
C SER A 63 -3.73 -12.27 -9.72
N HIS A 64 -4.31 -11.75 -10.80
CA HIS A 64 -3.76 -11.85 -12.16
C HIS A 64 -2.28 -11.49 -12.22
N GLN A 65 -1.48 -12.35 -12.84
CA GLN A 65 -0.03 -12.21 -13.01
C GLN A 65 0.30 -11.80 -14.47
N HIS A 66 1.07 -10.74 -14.64
CA HIS A 66 1.58 -10.31 -15.95
C HIS A 66 2.82 -11.11 -16.36
N THR A 67 2.65 -12.43 -16.58
CA THR A 67 3.78 -13.36 -16.86
C THR A 67 4.42 -13.14 -18.23
N ASP A 68 3.64 -12.62 -19.19
CA ASP A 68 4.09 -12.41 -20.57
C ASP A 68 4.84 -11.07 -20.74
N GLU A 69 4.82 -10.23 -19.70
CA GLU A 69 5.45 -8.93 -19.75
C GLU A 69 6.90 -8.97 -19.26
N ARG A 70 7.79 -8.32 -20.02
CA ARG A 70 9.19 -8.20 -19.61
C ARG A 70 9.31 -7.38 -18.35
N THR A 71 10.11 -7.88 -17.40
CA THR A 71 10.44 -7.13 -16.18
C THR A 71 11.21 -5.87 -16.55
N PRO A 72 10.70 -4.67 -16.24
CA PRO A 72 11.35 -3.42 -16.59
C PRO A 72 12.71 -3.28 -15.90
N LYS A 73 13.72 -2.80 -16.63
CA LYS A 73 15.00 -2.38 -16.03
C LYS A 73 14.82 -1.00 -15.43
N ILE A 74 14.52 -0.93 -14.13
CA ILE A 74 14.09 0.30 -13.43
C ILE A 74 15.19 1.37 -13.43
N VAL A 75 16.44 1.00 -13.11
CA VAL A 75 17.55 1.97 -12.97
C VAL A 75 17.81 2.80 -14.25
N PRO A 76 17.96 2.17 -15.44
CA PRO A 76 18.09 2.95 -16.67
C PRO A 76 16.87 3.84 -16.96
N GLN A 77 15.67 3.38 -16.61
CA GLN A 77 14.44 4.12 -16.85
C GLN A 77 14.35 5.37 -15.97
N ILE A 78 14.72 5.29 -14.68
CA ILE A 78 14.77 6.46 -13.79
C ILE A 78 15.71 7.54 -14.35
N ILE A 79 16.85 7.13 -14.91
CA ILE A 79 17.79 8.07 -15.55
C ILE A 79 17.14 8.73 -16.78
N LEU A 80 16.50 7.95 -17.66
CA LEU A 80 15.82 8.46 -18.86
C LEU A 80 14.68 9.44 -18.52
N ARG A 81 13.96 9.18 -17.42
CA ARG A 81 12.92 10.09 -16.91
C ARG A 81 13.46 11.48 -16.59
N ARG A 82 14.71 11.60 -16.07
CA ARG A 82 15.35 12.89 -15.81
C ARG A 82 15.48 13.74 -17.09
N PHE A 83 15.42 13.12 -18.25
CA PHE A 83 15.39 13.76 -19.57
C PHE A 83 13.98 13.87 -20.17
N GLY A 84 12.93 13.71 -19.35
CA GLY A 84 11.53 13.83 -19.80
C GLY A 84 10.99 12.61 -20.57
N ILE A 85 11.74 11.51 -20.64
CA ILE A 85 11.32 10.30 -21.34
C ILE A 85 10.34 9.53 -20.43
N LYS A 86 9.13 9.26 -20.92
CA LYS A 86 8.14 8.45 -20.21
C LYS A 86 8.64 7.02 -20.00
N LEU A 87 8.52 6.52 -18.78
CA LEU A 87 8.87 5.14 -18.47
C LEU A 87 7.89 4.17 -19.13
N LYS A 88 8.42 3.10 -19.74
CA LYS A 88 7.61 1.99 -20.22
C LYS A 88 7.37 1.03 -19.07
N THR A 89 6.12 0.84 -18.73
CA THR A 89 5.67 -0.10 -17.69
C THR A 89 4.46 -0.88 -18.22
N PRO A 90 4.29 -2.16 -17.84
CA PRO A 90 3.14 -2.96 -18.22
C PRO A 90 1.80 -2.35 -17.78
N TYR A 91 1.82 -1.67 -16.65
CA TYR A 91 0.67 -0.97 -16.06
C TYR A 91 1.14 0.19 -15.19
N THR A 92 0.22 1.03 -14.80
CA THR A 92 0.44 2.25 -14.00
C THR A 92 -0.31 2.16 -12.66
N LEU A 93 -0.06 3.11 -11.73
CA LEU A 93 -0.89 3.25 -10.53
C LEU A 93 -2.36 3.56 -10.88
N ARG A 94 -2.62 4.21 -12.03
CA ARG A 94 -3.98 4.45 -12.51
C ARG A 94 -4.68 3.14 -12.86
N ASP A 95 -4.02 2.21 -13.55
CA ASP A 95 -4.59 0.89 -13.86
C ASP A 95 -4.89 0.10 -12.57
N MET A 96 -4.04 0.23 -11.53
CA MET A 96 -4.28 -0.39 -10.22
C MET A 96 -5.45 0.26 -9.48
N ALA A 97 -5.67 1.56 -9.66
CA ALA A 97 -6.84 2.24 -9.13
C ALA A 97 -8.11 1.80 -9.87
N ASP A 98 -8.05 1.63 -11.19
CA ASP A 98 -9.18 1.12 -12.00
C ASP A 98 -9.54 -0.34 -11.59
N ASP A 99 -8.56 -1.17 -11.19
CA ASP A 99 -8.81 -2.50 -10.59
C ASP A 99 -9.57 -2.38 -9.27
N THR A 100 -9.11 -1.48 -8.40
CA THR A 100 -9.74 -1.23 -7.10
C THR A 100 -11.19 -0.76 -7.27
N ILE A 101 -11.43 0.13 -8.23
CA ILE A 101 -12.79 0.60 -8.60
C ILE A 101 -13.63 -0.58 -9.12
N GLY A 102 -13.05 -1.39 -10.00
CA GLY A 102 -13.70 -2.59 -10.50
C GLY A 102 -14.06 -3.59 -9.40
N LEU A 103 -13.23 -3.71 -8.34
CA LEU A 103 -13.52 -4.51 -7.16
C LEU A 103 -14.70 -3.93 -6.35
N ILE A 104 -14.72 -2.62 -6.14
CA ILE A 104 -15.84 -1.90 -5.49
C ILE A 104 -17.14 -2.18 -6.25
N ASP A 105 -17.12 -2.08 -7.58
CA ASP A 105 -18.29 -2.31 -8.44
C ASP A 105 -18.76 -3.76 -8.41
N ALA A 106 -17.82 -4.71 -8.53
CA ALA A 106 -18.14 -6.14 -8.56
C ALA A 106 -18.72 -6.64 -7.22
N LEU A 107 -18.26 -6.07 -6.10
CA LEU A 107 -18.79 -6.34 -4.75
C LEU A 107 -20.04 -5.49 -4.42
N LYS A 108 -20.47 -4.61 -5.34
CA LYS A 108 -21.62 -3.71 -5.18
C LYS A 108 -21.54 -2.85 -3.91
N LEU A 109 -20.36 -2.26 -3.68
CA LEU A 109 -20.14 -1.35 -2.56
C LEU A 109 -20.56 0.06 -2.97
N ASP A 110 -21.57 0.62 -2.32
CA ASP A 110 -22.08 1.95 -2.64
C ASP A 110 -21.21 3.07 -2.04
N HIS A 111 -20.78 2.90 -0.80
CA HIS A 111 -19.92 3.84 -0.10
C HIS A 111 -18.89 3.05 0.74
N VAL A 112 -17.61 3.28 0.51
CA VAL A 112 -16.52 2.50 1.12
C VAL A 112 -15.50 3.40 1.80
N HIS A 113 -15.04 2.99 2.99
CA HIS A 113 -13.84 3.56 3.59
C HIS A 113 -12.61 2.94 2.92
N ILE A 114 -11.73 3.77 2.38
CA ILE A 114 -10.47 3.32 1.74
C ILE A 114 -9.34 3.44 2.74
N VAL A 115 -8.63 2.36 2.99
CA VAL A 115 -7.37 2.34 3.75
C VAL A 115 -6.25 1.91 2.82
N GLY A 116 -5.27 2.77 2.59
CA GLY A 116 -4.13 2.46 1.72
C GLY A 116 -2.79 2.68 2.41
N ILE A 117 -1.94 1.63 2.39
CA ILE A 117 -0.59 1.72 2.96
C ILE A 117 0.47 1.88 1.87
N SER A 118 1.38 2.85 2.00
CA SER A 118 2.52 3.06 1.08
C SER A 118 2.03 3.20 -0.38
N MET A 119 2.42 2.32 -1.30
CA MET A 119 1.88 2.26 -2.67
C MET A 119 0.34 2.16 -2.66
N GLY A 120 -0.24 1.42 -1.72
CA GLY A 120 -1.70 1.33 -1.57
C GLY A 120 -2.35 2.69 -1.27
N GLY A 121 -1.66 3.55 -0.51
CA GLY A 121 -2.10 4.93 -0.30
C GLY A 121 -1.99 5.81 -1.55
N MET A 122 -0.99 5.55 -2.41
CA MET A 122 -0.91 6.21 -3.73
C MET A 122 -2.09 5.78 -4.62
N ILE A 123 -2.42 4.48 -4.64
CA ILE A 123 -3.57 3.94 -5.37
C ILE A 123 -4.87 4.54 -4.81
N GLY A 124 -5.03 4.57 -3.47
CA GLY A 124 -6.20 5.13 -2.80
C GLY A 124 -6.46 6.59 -3.17
N GLN A 125 -5.42 7.43 -3.29
CA GLN A 125 -5.55 8.81 -3.76
C GLN A 125 -6.14 8.88 -5.18
N HIS A 126 -5.73 7.98 -6.09
CA HIS A 126 -6.32 7.91 -7.43
C HIS A 126 -7.79 7.46 -7.37
N VAL A 127 -8.12 6.44 -6.58
CA VAL A 127 -9.50 5.96 -6.39
C VAL A 127 -10.40 7.10 -5.90
N CYS A 128 -10.00 7.79 -4.83
CA CYS A 128 -10.76 8.90 -4.26
C CYS A 128 -11.01 10.04 -5.27
N ALA A 129 -10.01 10.32 -6.12
CA ALA A 129 -10.12 11.34 -7.15
C ALA A 129 -11.01 10.95 -8.34
N LEU A 130 -11.13 9.65 -8.62
CA LEU A 130 -11.83 9.11 -9.78
C LEU A 130 -13.31 8.81 -9.52
N VAL A 131 -13.62 8.32 -8.32
CA VAL A 131 -14.98 7.91 -7.92
C VAL A 131 -15.34 8.51 -6.54
N PRO A 132 -15.30 9.85 -6.39
CA PRO A 132 -15.51 10.50 -5.10
C PRO A 132 -16.84 10.12 -4.45
N ASP A 133 -17.88 9.89 -5.26
CA ASP A 133 -19.23 9.54 -4.77
C ASP A 133 -19.31 8.14 -4.15
N LYS A 134 -18.31 7.28 -4.39
CA LYS A 134 -18.21 5.94 -3.81
C LYS A 134 -17.32 5.87 -2.57
N VAL A 135 -16.58 6.93 -2.27
CA VAL A 135 -15.65 6.95 -1.16
C VAL A 135 -16.22 7.69 0.02
N ARG A 136 -16.44 6.98 1.12
CA ARG A 136 -16.93 7.54 2.37
C ARG A 136 -15.86 8.30 3.13
N SER A 137 -14.68 7.73 3.23
CA SER A 137 -13.46 8.37 3.76
C SER A 137 -12.19 7.70 3.22
N PHE A 138 -11.07 8.40 3.32
CA PHE A 138 -9.76 7.90 2.94
C PHE A 138 -8.79 7.95 4.13
N THR A 139 -8.08 6.85 4.37
CA THR A 139 -6.92 6.81 5.27
C THR A 139 -5.68 6.42 4.49
N GLY A 140 -4.71 7.33 4.42
CA GLY A 140 -3.40 7.08 3.83
C GLY A 140 -2.35 6.85 4.90
N ILE A 141 -1.73 5.66 4.92
CA ILE A 141 -0.71 5.30 5.91
C ILE A 141 0.66 5.31 5.21
N MET A 142 1.65 6.03 5.77
CA MET A 142 3.05 6.12 5.31
C MET A 142 3.18 6.23 3.77
N THR A 143 2.48 7.18 3.18
CA THR A 143 2.37 7.35 1.74
C THR A 143 2.74 8.76 1.26
N THR A 144 2.75 9.00 -0.04
CA THR A 144 3.21 10.26 -0.64
C THR A 144 2.40 10.60 -1.89
N THR A 145 2.57 11.83 -2.39
CA THR A 145 1.98 12.34 -3.66
C THR A 145 2.89 12.16 -4.86
N GLY A 146 4.11 11.60 -4.66
CA GLY A 146 5.12 11.55 -5.72
C GLY A 146 5.72 12.91 -6.08
N ASN A 147 5.52 13.96 -5.30
CA ASN A 147 6.09 15.29 -5.49
C ASN A 147 7.63 15.21 -5.52
N PRO A 148 8.29 15.58 -6.63
CA PRO A 148 9.74 15.43 -6.77
C PRO A 148 10.56 16.38 -5.90
N LYS A 149 9.92 17.33 -5.22
CA LYS A 149 10.56 18.29 -4.31
C LYS A 149 10.67 17.76 -2.88
N LEU A 150 9.97 16.67 -2.55
CA LEU A 150 10.05 16.05 -1.23
C LEU A 150 11.42 15.40 -0.98
N PRO A 151 11.83 15.24 0.28
CA PRO A 151 13.01 14.47 0.62
C PRO A 151 12.98 13.08 0.01
N ARG A 152 14.15 12.54 -0.25
CA ARG A 152 14.31 11.17 -0.76
C ARG A 152 14.40 10.19 0.40
N PRO A 153 14.16 8.90 0.16
CA PRO A 153 14.47 7.87 1.14
C PRO A 153 15.88 8.00 1.67
N ASP A 154 16.08 7.60 2.91
CA ASP A 154 17.39 7.67 3.56
C ASP A 154 18.47 6.92 2.78
N SER A 155 19.70 7.41 2.86
CA SER A 155 20.81 6.88 2.06
C SER A 155 21.11 5.40 2.35
N HIS A 156 20.88 4.92 3.58
CA HIS A 156 21.08 3.52 3.93
C HIS A 156 19.99 2.63 3.30
N VAL A 157 18.73 3.08 3.25
CA VAL A 157 17.64 2.40 2.56
C VAL A 157 17.93 2.32 1.06
N MET A 158 18.31 3.44 0.45
CA MET A 158 18.67 3.47 -0.97
C MET A 158 19.83 2.52 -1.29
N LYS A 159 20.84 2.45 -0.42
CA LYS A 159 21.96 1.51 -0.58
C LYS A 159 21.49 0.06 -0.48
N ALA A 160 20.61 -0.28 0.47
CA ALA A 160 20.05 -1.61 0.63
C ALA A 160 19.24 -2.04 -0.61
N MET A 161 18.36 -1.15 -1.13
CA MET A 161 17.55 -1.42 -2.31
C MET A 161 18.39 -1.59 -3.60
N ILE A 162 19.55 -0.93 -3.70
CA ILE A 162 20.41 -0.98 -4.90
C ILE A 162 21.47 -2.08 -4.77
N LYS A 163 21.77 -2.55 -3.55
CA LYS A 163 22.81 -3.55 -3.30
C LYS A 163 22.52 -4.83 -4.10
N ARG A 164 23.31 -5.04 -5.15
CA ARG A 164 23.28 -6.26 -5.95
C ARG A 164 24.16 -7.30 -5.26
N GLY A 165 23.55 -8.23 -4.56
CA GLY A 165 24.18 -9.47 -4.15
C GLY A 165 23.67 -10.64 -5.00
N THR A 166 24.17 -11.85 -4.75
CA THR A 166 23.52 -13.07 -5.24
C THR A 166 22.13 -13.13 -4.60
N PRO A 167 21.05 -13.23 -5.41
CA PRO A 167 19.71 -13.36 -4.84
C PRO A 167 19.66 -14.57 -3.90
N PRO A 168 19.01 -14.46 -2.74
CA PRO A 168 18.84 -15.61 -1.86
C PRO A 168 18.08 -16.72 -2.58
N THR A 169 18.45 -17.95 -2.32
CA THR A 169 17.80 -19.15 -2.88
C THR A 169 17.25 -20.03 -1.77
N GLY A 170 16.08 -20.60 -2.03
CA GLY A 170 15.36 -21.39 -1.02
C GLY A 170 14.46 -20.54 -0.12
N ARG A 171 13.42 -21.20 0.38
CA ARG A 171 12.32 -20.58 1.13
C ARG A 171 12.81 -19.73 2.30
N GLU A 172 13.57 -20.32 3.21
CA GLU A 172 13.99 -19.65 4.45
C GLU A 172 14.89 -18.44 4.16
N ALA A 173 15.87 -18.58 3.26
CA ALA A 173 16.76 -17.46 2.92
C ALA A 173 16.03 -16.29 2.26
N ILE A 174 14.98 -16.56 1.49
CA ILE A 174 14.15 -15.51 0.87
C ILE A 174 13.28 -14.83 1.92
N ILE A 175 12.69 -15.59 2.84
CA ILE A 175 11.92 -15.05 3.96
C ILE A 175 12.82 -14.16 4.82
N ASP A 176 13.98 -14.67 5.24
CA ASP A 176 14.91 -13.92 6.09
C ASP A 176 15.36 -12.62 5.41
N ALA A 177 15.73 -12.67 4.13
CA ALA A 177 16.09 -11.46 3.37
C ALA A 177 14.93 -10.44 3.28
N SER A 178 13.70 -10.91 3.24
CA SER A 178 12.52 -10.03 3.26
C SER A 178 12.30 -9.41 4.63
N VAL A 179 12.50 -10.18 5.72
CA VAL A 179 12.46 -9.68 7.10
C VAL A 179 13.59 -8.67 7.34
N ASP A 180 14.80 -8.95 6.87
CA ASP A 180 15.94 -8.02 6.95
C ASP A 180 15.65 -6.68 6.26
N MET A 181 14.89 -6.69 5.16
CA MET A 181 14.46 -5.45 4.52
C MET A 181 13.51 -4.67 5.41
N PHE A 182 12.55 -5.33 6.09
CA PHE A 182 11.70 -4.67 7.07
C PHE A 182 12.49 -4.16 8.27
N ALA A 183 13.55 -4.85 8.71
CA ALA A 183 14.44 -4.33 9.75
C ALA A 183 15.19 -3.05 9.33
N ILE A 184 15.38 -2.84 8.02
CA ILE A 184 16.02 -1.62 7.48
C ILE A 184 15.04 -0.46 7.37
N ILE A 185 13.78 -0.72 6.98
CA ILE A 185 12.80 0.33 6.72
C ILE A 185 11.77 0.51 7.83
N GLY A 186 11.59 -0.49 8.67
CA GLY A 186 10.56 -0.53 9.73
C GLY A 186 10.94 0.24 10.98
N THR A 187 10.17 0.02 12.01
CA THR A 187 10.27 0.70 13.30
C THR A 187 11.62 0.43 13.97
N PRO A 188 12.40 1.48 14.27
CA PRO A 188 13.69 1.32 14.93
C PRO A 188 13.57 0.61 16.29
N GLY A 189 14.47 -0.35 16.53
CA GLY A 189 14.54 -1.08 17.80
C GLY A 189 13.56 -2.26 17.91
N GLU A 190 12.74 -2.53 16.89
CA GLU A 190 11.93 -3.74 16.82
C GLU A 190 12.68 -4.91 16.19
N ASP A 191 12.44 -6.10 16.73
CA ASP A 191 12.93 -7.33 16.13
C ASP A 191 11.87 -7.93 15.19
N HIS A 192 12.01 -7.64 13.90
CA HIS A 192 11.10 -8.09 12.86
C HIS A 192 11.14 -9.60 12.62
N HIS A 193 12.10 -10.33 13.20
CA HIS A 193 12.12 -11.78 13.17
C HIS A 193 11.18 -12.42 14.21
N THR A 194 10.80 -11.67 15.26
CA THR A 194 9.99 -12.18 16.37
C THR A 194 8.65 -11.45 16.58
N ASN A 195 8.43 -10.31 15.92
CA ASN A 195 7.22 -9.49 16.08
C ASN A 195 6.03 -9.88 15.16
N GLY A 196 5.96 -11.13 14.68
CA GLY A 196 4.91 -11.61 13.78
C GLY A 196 5.11 -11.24 12.29
N MET A 197 6.07 -10.38 11.94
CA MET A 197 6.36 -10.02 10.56
C MET A 197 6.87 -11.24 9.77
N ARG A 198 7.76 -12.03 10.36
CA ARG A 198 8.32 -13.22 9.73
C ARG A 198 7.23 -14.23 9.34
N GLU A 199 6.26 -14.45 10.21
CA GLU A 199 5.13 -15.36 9.95
C GLU A 199 4.26 -14.85 8.82
N ARG A 200 3.97 -13.55 8.77
CA ARG A 200 3.19 -12.92 7.67
C ARG A 200 3.92 -13.03 6.33
N ILE A 201 5.25 -12.79 6.32
CA ILE A 201 6.11 -12.94 5.13
C ILE A 201 6.15 -14.40 4.69
N ALA A 202 6.28 -15.36 5.62
CA ALA A 202 6.27 -16.78 5.31
C ALA A 202 4.93 -17.22 4.68
N ARG A 203 3.80 -16.79 5.25
CA ARG A 203 2.46 -17.02 4.66
C ARG A 203 2.37 -16.44 3.24
N SER A 204 2.87 -15.22 3.02
CA SER A 204 2.89 -14.61 1.69
C SER A 204 3.77 -15.37 0.71
N TYR A 205 4.94 -15.81 1.13
CA TYR A 205 5.82 -16.63 0.30
C TYR A 205 5.16 -17.93 -0.15
N ASP A 206 4.54 -18.64 0.81
CA ASP A 206 3.88 -19.93 0.55
C ASP A 206 2.65 -19.79 -0.35
N ARG A 207 1.99 -18.62 -0.35
CA ARG A 207 0.89 -18.33 -1.28
C ARG A 207 1.39 -18.08 -2.71
N ASN A 208 2.37 -17.23 -2.86
CA ASN A 208 3.03 -16.95 -4.15
C ASN A 208 4.27 -16.08 -3.94
N HIS A 209 5.36 -16.43 -4.59
CA HIS A 209 6.59 -15.64 -4.58
C HIS A 209 7.01 -15.27 -6.00
N SER A 210 6.92 -13.99 -6.36
CA SER A 210 7.25 -13.49 -7.70
C SER A 210 8.04 -12.17 -7.62
N PRO A 211 9.38 -12.22 -7.56
CA PRO A 211 10.22 -11.02 -7.57
C PRO A 211 10.04 -10.15 -8.83
N ALA A 212 9.72 -10.76 -9.97
CA ALA A 212 9.44 -10.05 -11.21
C ALA A 212 8.21 -9.16 -11.10
N SER A 213 7.19 -9.63 -10.39
CA SER A 213 5.95 -8.88 -10.12
C SER A 213 6.21 -7.63 -9.27
N THR A 214 6.97 -7.77 -8.19
CA THR A 214 7.39 -6.63 -7.36
C THR A 214 8.15 -5.58 -8.18
N ALA A 215 9.03 -6.02 -9.09
CA ALA A 215 9.76 -5.11 -9.97
C ALA A 215 8.84 -4.37 -10.96
N ARG A 216 7.75 -5.00 -11.44
CA ARG A 216 6.76 -4.34 -12.31
C ARG A 216 5.93 -3.32 -11.54
N GLN A 217 5.52 -3.63 -10.30
CA GLN A 217 4.85 -2.66 -9.42
C GLN A 217 5.78 -1.47 -9.10
N MET A 218 7.06 -1.71 -8.83
CA MET A 218 8.05 -0.64 -8.64
C MET A 218 8.15 0.25 -9.89
N ALA A 219 8.09 -0.32 -11.09
CA ALA A 219 8.06 0.45 -12.33
C ALA A 219 6.78 1.29 -12.46
N ALA A 220 5.63 0.78 -12.01
CA ALA A 220 4.38 1.54 -11.97
C ALA A 220 4.50 2.76 -11.04
N ILE A 221 5.05 2.61 -9.82
CA ILE A 221 5.36 3.72 -8.92
C ILE A 221 6.30 4.72 -9.59
N ALA A 222 7.43 4.24 -10.13
CA ALA A 222 8.40 5.10 -10.78
C ALA A 222 7.82 5.86 -11.99
N SER A 223 6.84 5.30 -12.68
CA SER A 223 6.18 5.93 -13.83
C SER A 223 5.16 7.00 -13.43
N ALA A 224 4.54 6.89 -12.26
CA ALA A 224 3.47 7.78 -11.81
C ALA A 224 3.95 9.23 -11.65
N GLY A 225 5.14 9.43 -11.09
CA GLY A 225 5.68 10.75 -10.86
C GLY A 225 4.89 11.58 -9.87
N ASP A 226 4.79 12.86 -10.18
CA ASP A 226 3.98 13.82 -9.45
C ASP A 226 2.50 13.64 -9.82
N PHE A 227 1.70 13.20 -8.87
CA PHE A 227 0.25 13.02 -9.08
C PHE A 227 -0.59 13.88 -8.12
N ARG A 228 -0.03 15.00 -7.64
CA ARG A 228 -0.76 15.98 -6.79
C ARG A 228 -2.03 16.51 -7.44
N ASP A 229 -2.15 16.47 -8.77
CA ASP A 229 -3.39 16.86 -9.46
C ASP A 229 -4.53 15.86 -9.19
N PHE A 230 -4.23 14.58 -8.94
CA PHE A 230 -5.22 13.64 -8.42
C PHE A 230 -5.52 13.93 -6.95
N THR A 231 -4.48 14.12 -6.12
CA THR A 231 -4.63 14.41 -4.69
C THR A 231 -5.51 15.64 -4.44
N ARG A 232 -5.39 16.72 -5.25
CA ARG A 232 -6.24 17.92 -5.16
C ARG A 232 -7.71 17.66 -5.43
N ARG A 233 -8.04 16.60 -6.11
CA ARG A 233 -9.42 16.25 -6.46
C ARG A 233 -10.11 15.39 -5.41
N ILE A 234 -9.42 15.02 -4.35
CA ILE A 234 -9.99 14.25 -3.24
C ILE A 234 -10.95 15.17 -2.47
N THR A 235 -12.21 14.77 -2.39
CA THR A 235 -13.25 15.44 -1.62
C THR A 235 -13.65 14.63 -0.38
N ALA A 236 -13.30 13.36 -0.34
CA ALA A 236 -13.57 12.49 0.81
C ALA A 236 -12.83 12.97 2.05
N PRO A 237 -13.44 12.94 3.24
CA PRO A 237 -12.74 13.13 4.50
C PRO A 237 -11.47 12.28 4.55
N THR A 238 -10.34 12.91 4.86
CA THR A 238 -9.02 12.27 4.71
C THR A 238 -8.26 12.30 6.03
N LEU A 239 -7.76 11.12 6.44
CA LEU A 239 -6.81 10.93 7.52
C LEU A 239 -5.47 10.48 6.94
N VAL A 240 -4.39 11.13 7.36
CA VAL A 240 -3.02 10.71 7.04
C VAL A 240 -2.36 10.22 8.33
N LEU A 241 -1.87 8.99 8.35
CA LEU A 241 -1.09 8.40 9.43
C LEU A 241 0.35 8.20 8.96
N HIS A 242 1.32 8.78 9.66
CA HIS A 242 2.71 8.70 9.22
C HIS A 242 3.67 8.60 10.40
N GLY A 243 4.62 7.67 10.30
CA GLY A 243 5.65 7.51 11.32
C GLY A 243 6.72 8.60 11.25
N SER A 244 7.12 9.13 12.41
CA SER A 244 8.19 10.15 12.47
C SER A 244 9.59 9.58 12.15
N ALA A 245 9.75 8.26 12.23
CA ALA A 245 11.00 7.55 11.96
C ALA A 245 10.99 6.76 10.63
N ASP A 246 10.06 7.05 9.70
CA ASP A 246 9.98 6.37 8.40
C ASP A 246 11.16 6.74 7.48
N PRO A 247 12.11 5.81 7.22
CA PRO A 247 13.29 6.11 6.42
C PRO A 247 13.06 5.87 4.93
N LEU A 248 11.95 5.24 4.54
CA LEU A 248 11.61 4.90 3.16
C LEU A 248 10.73 5.96 2.50
N VAL A 249 9.67 6.37 3.17
CA VAL A 249 8.81 7.48 2.75
C VAL A 249 8.88 8.55 3.82
N PRO A 250 9.70 9.61 3.63
CA PRO A 250 9.82 10.67 4.61
C PRO A 250 8.47 11.28 4.97
N ILE A 251 8.32 11.70 6.24
CA ILE A 251 7.05 12.23 6.79
C ILE A 251 6.46 13.38 5.98
N GLU A 252 7.30 14.11 5.27
CA GLU A 252 6.89 15.18 4.35
C GLU A 252 5.98 14.67 3.22
N GLY A 253 6.02 13.35 2.91
CA GLY A 253 5.07 12.73 1.99
C GLY A 253 3.63 12.81 2.49
N GLY A 254 3.42 12.52 3.77
CA GLY A 254 2.13 12.65 4.44
C GLY A 254 1.72 14.12 4.61
N GLN A 255 2.67 14.98 5.00
CA GLN A 255 2.45 16.43 5.13
C GLN A 255 2.01 17.06 3.80
N ASP A 256 2.60 16.64 2.68
CA ASP A 256 2.21 17.13 1.35
C ASP A 256 0.76 16.75 1.02
N ILE A 257 0.31 15.53 1.34
CA ILE A 257 -1.09 15.11 1.19
C ILE A 257 -2.00 16.00 2.05
N ALA A 258 -1.70 16.11 3.34
CA ALA A 258 -2.52 16.88 4.28
C ALA A 258 -2.60 18.37 3.90
N SER A 259 -1.55 18.93 3.30
CA SER A 259 -1.53 20.31 2.84
C SER A 259 -2.38 20.55 1.58
N ILE A 260 -2.62 19.50 0.78
CA ILE A 260 -3.28 19.57 -0.52
C ILE A 260 -4.78 19.26 -0.41
N VAL A 261 -5.13 18.23 0.39
CA VAL A 261 -6.53 17.79 0.54
C VAL A 261 -7.26 18.69 1.53
N PRO A 262 -8.33 19.38 1.13
CA PRO A 262 -9.08 20.27 2.03
C PRO A 262 -9.63 19.51 3.23
N GLY A 263 -9.38 20.01 4.44
CA GLY A 263 -9.87 19.40 5.68
C GLY A 263 -9.20 18.09 6.08
N ALA A 264 -8.13 17.68 5.41
CA ALA A 264 -7.39 16.50 5.81
C ALA A 264 -6.76 16.65 7.21
N ARG A 265 -6.92 15.62 8.02
CA ARG A 265 -6.24 15.47 9.31
C ARG A 265 -4.99 14.62 9.14
N MET A 266 -3.91 14.99 9.81
CA MET A 266 -2.68 14.20 9.86
C MET A 266 -2.29 13.93 11.31
N GLU A 267 -2.00 12.67 11.59
CA GLU A 267 -1.45 12.21 12.87
C GLU A 267 -0.04 11.65 12.64
N THR A 268 0.89 12.15 13.41
CA THR A 268 2.27 11.67 13.41
C THR A 268 2.43 10.62 14.50
N ILE A 269 2.78 9.41 14.11
CA ILE A 269 3.02 8.31 15.06
C ILE A 269 4.51 8.34 15.44
N GLU A 270 4.79 8.78 16.67
CA GLU A 270 6.16 9.04 17.10
C GLU A 270 7.00 7.76 17.20
N GLY A 271 8.12 7.73 16.49
CA GLY A 271 9.04 6.60 16.46
C GLY A 271 8.63 5.44 15.54
N MET A 272 7.48 5.50 14.86
CA MET A 272 7.07 4.49 13.90
C MET A 272 7.90 4.61 12.62
N GLY A 273 8.38 3.47 12.09
CA GLY A 273 9.05 3.33 10.81
C GLY A 273 8.07 3.07 9.67
N HIS A 274 8.56 2.39 8.59
CA HIS A 274 7.74 2.03 7.43
C HIS A 274 7.11 0.64 7.58
N ASP A 275 6.43 0.41 8.69
CA ASP A 275 5.73 -0.85 9.01
C ASP A 275 4.54 -0.62 9.94
N VAL A 276 3.63 -1.58 9.98
CA VAL A 276 2.54 -1.63 10.96
C VAL A 276 2.93 -2.66 12.00
N SER A 277 3.68 -2.19 13.01
CA SER A 277 4.11 -3.04 14.10
C SER A 277 3.05 -3.18 15.19
N ASP A 278 3.12 -4.28 15.95
CA ASP A 278 2.19 -4.55 17.05
C ASP A 278 2.23 -3.46 18.12
N ARG A 279 3.37 -2.78 18.28
CA ARG A 279 3.55 -1.67 19.23
C ARG A 279 2.62 -0.49 18.94
N PHE A 280 2.48 -0.10 17.68
CA PHE A 280 1.68 1.05 17.26
C PHE A 280 0.27 0.70 16.82
N MET A 281 -0.05 -0.59 16.72
CA MET A 281 -1.36 -1.06 16.26
C MET A 281 -2.53 -0.48 17.05
N PRO A 282 -2.52 -0.41 18.40
CA PRO A 282 -3.63 0.18 19.16
C PRO A 282 -3.87 1.65 18.80
N GLU A 283 -2.80 2.44 18.64
CA GLU A 283 -2.87 3.86 18.29
C GLU A 283 -3.40 4.05 16.87
N LEU A 284 -2.84 3.31 15.90
CA LEU A 284 -3.29 3.34 14.51
C LEU A 284 -4.77 2.95 14.39
N THR A 285 -5.18 1.86 15.07
CA THR A 285 -6.56 1.37 15.07
C THR A 285 -7.51 2.41 15.66
N ALA A 286 -7.14 3.05 16.77
CA ALA A 286 -7.97 4.05 17.41
C ALA A 286 -8.22 5.26 16.50
N HIS A 287 -7.18 5.81 15.87
CA HIS A 287 -7.31 6.92 14.91
C HIS A 287 -8.19 6.56 13.71
N MET A 288 -8.02 5.33 13.17
CA MET A 288 -8.82 4.88 12.02
C MET A 288 -10.28 4.67 12.40
N LEU A 289 -10.58 4.00 13.51
CA LEU A 289 -11.96 3.79 13.98
C LEU A 289 -12.65 5.13 14.29
N GLU A 290 -11.96 6.06 14.95
CA GLU A 290 -12.47 7.42 15.17
C GLU A 290 -12.84 8.09 13.84
N HIS A 291 -11.94 7.98 12.85
CA HIS A 291 -12.16 8.57 11.53
C HIS A 291 -13.34 7.92 10.79
N PHE A 292 -13.46 6.59 10.82
CA PHE A 292 -14.58 5.88 10.20
C PHE A 292 -15.91 6.25 10.87
N ASN A 293 -15.96 6.24 12.21
CA ASN A 293 -17.17 6.56 12.97
C ASN A 293 -17.67 7.98 12.73
N ALA A 294 -16.75 8.94 12.55
CA ALA A 294 -17.10 10.31 12.25
C ALA A 294 -17.70 10.50 10.84
N HIS A 295 -17.55 9.50 9.96
CA HIS A 295 -17.94 9.58 8.55
C HIS A 295 -18.75 8.33 8.09
N SER A 296 -19.43 7.65 9.04
CA SER A 296 -20.27 6.48 8.77
C SER A 296 -21.65 6.81 8.24
#